data_8d510b771cce19254ea16e6a455b2814
#
_entry.id   8d510b771cce19254ea16e6a455b2814
#
_cell.length_a   1.000
_cell.length_b   1.000
_cell.length_c   1.000
_cell.angle_alpha   90.00
_cell.angle_beta   90.00
_cell.angle_gamma   90.00
#
_symmetry.space_group_name_H-M   'P 1'
#
loop_
_entity.id
_entity.type
_entity.pdbx_description
1 polymer ?
#
loop_
_entity_poly.entity_id
_entity_poly.type
_entity_poly.pdbx_seq_one_letter_code
_entity_poly.pdbx_strand_id
1 'polypeptide(L)'
;MSRTVFISVPHGTSAGNMLRSGGLLDRILESDPALHVVMLSPMSKDPQFVREFERPRVTLVDQPAHVPTGLEARLLAIVQASYLSQGQTESVRIRLAEARANGIIRWLPIKGLIGRVLVQPFTRNGSRYAVADRLVSHPEMEKLFDRYQPVLVVAANPGLVFSEVPVLRTAKRRGVRSMAIDPSWDNFTNKLIPVRQVDRLVVWNEVMKTQAVSLHGYDPSAISVAGAPQFDPHFRARTPRAEFFARIGADPSRKLIALTTTPRSLYSHHDHVLRELVKAMSDGRLINAQVLVRLHPRDEFDAYKEFLSTPHVIIEKPFRDTVKVADGLAIDVMPENQKHLGDTLCHADVVVNVASTISIEACIFDTPVVNINFDGPGDSPYVRSARRYYSFTHYVNITSRGAVRVATSPDAMVSDVAAYLADPSLDAAGRRQVVLDQCQFTDGRSAERVVRLVLDELGAVAARAAALRQAQGPEQRRRTA
;
A
#
# COMPACT_ATOMS: atom_id res chain seq x y z
N MET A 1 -1.68 22.18 -28.43
CA MET A 1 -0.51 22.25 -27.52
C MET A 1 -0.47 20.97 -26.71
N SER A 2 0.68 20.33 -26.60
CA SER A 2 0.89 19.16 -25.75
C SER A 2 0.59 19.51 -24.29
N ARG A 3 -0.16 18.63 -23.59
CA ARG A 3 -0.45 18.77 -22.15
C ARG A 3 0.44 17.80 -21.39
N THR A 4 1.16 18.27 -20.39
CA THR A 4 2.05 17.44 -19.58
C THR A 4 1.37 17.02 -18.26
N VAL A 5 1.46 15.74 -17.92
CA VAL A 5 1.05 15.19 -16.63
C VAL A 5 2.29 14.66 -15.90
N PHE A 6 2.45 15.02 -14.64
CA PHE A 6 3.44 14.40 -13.79
C PHE A 6 2.81 13.20 -13.08
N ILE A 7 3.47 12.04 -13.17
CA ILE A 7 3.13 10.82 -12.41
C ILE A 7 4.30 10.49 -11.49
N SER A 8 4.08 10.58 -10.17
CA SER A 8 5.09 10.21 -9.18
C SER A 8 5.00 8.73 -8.85
N VAL A 9 6.13 8.02 -8.92
CA VAL A 9 6.26 6.58 -8.66
C VAL A 9 7.41 6.34 -7.69
N PRO A 10 7.19 6.55 -6.38
CA PRO A 10 8.26 6.56 -5.39
C PRO A 10 8.86 5.18 -5.09
N HIS A 11 8.14 4.09 -5.37
CA HIS A 11 8.55 2.72 -5.03
C HIS A 11 8.12 1.72 -6.11
N GLY A 12 8.80 0.56 -6.18
CA GLY A 12 8.44 -0.52 -7.08
C GLY A 12 7.02 -1.10 -6.81
N THR A 13 6.58 -1.12 -5.56
CA THR A 13 5.18 -1.45 -5.22
C THR A 13 4.18 -0.47 -5.82
N SER A 14 4.50 0.83 -5.87
CA SER A 14 3.66 1.83 -6.53
C SER A 14 3.60 1.60 -8.04
N ALA A 15 4.74 1.24 -8.66
CA ALA A 15 4.76 0.84 -10.07
C ALA A 15 3.87 -0.39 -10.32
N GLY A 16 4.00 -1.42 -9.47
CA GLY A 16 3.17 -2.63 -9.55
C GLY A 16 1.69 -2.32 -9.44
N ASN A 17 1.28 -1.63 -8.39
CA ASN A 17 -0.11 -1.40 -8.06
C ASN A 17 -0.80 -0.41 -9.01
N MET A 18 -0.12 0.66 -9.40
CA MET A 18 -0.71 1.75 -10.17
C MET A 18 -0.51 1.58 -11.69
N LEU A 19 0.72 1.25 -12.12
CA LEU A 19 1.06 1.22 -13.54
C LEU A 19 0.82 -0.16 -14.16
N ARG A 20 1.32 -1.24 -13.52
CA ARG A 20 1.29 -2.59 -14.09
C ARG A 20 -0.07 -3.27 -13.93
N SER A 21 -0.61 -3.34 -12.70
CA SER A 21 -1.91 -3.99 -12.46
C SER A 21 -3.06 -3.31 -13.16
N GLY A 22 -3.00 -1.99 -13.25
CA GLY A 22 -4.06 -1.16 -13.80
C GLY A 22 -3.87 -0.75 -15.26
N GLY A 23 -2.66 -0.86 -15.78
CA GLY A 23 -2.33 -0.29 -17.08
C GLY A 23 -2.62 1.22 -17.16
N LEU A 24 -2.48 1.94 -16.04
CA LEU A 24 -2.83 3.36 -15.94
C LEU A 24 -2.12 4.20 -17.01
N LEU A 25 -0.82 3.97 -17.19
CA LEU A 25 -0.01 4.73 -18.14
C LEU A 25 -0.50 4.53 -19.58
N ASP A 26 -0.72 3.27 -19.99
CA ASP A 26 -1.16 2.95 -21.35
C ASP A 26 -2.52 3.54 -21.63
N ARG A 27 -3.47 3.35 -20.74
CA ARG A 27 -4.85 3.83 -20.89
C ARG A 27 -4.93 5.35 -20.94
N ILE A 28 -4.12 6.08 -20.16
CA ILE A 28 -4.06 7.55 -20.22
C ILE A 28 -3.50 8.01 -21.58
N LEU A 29 -2.40 7.37 -22.05
CA LEU A 29 -1.78 7.72 -23.33
C LEU A 29 -2.66 7.38 -24.53
N GLU A 30 -3.45 6.30 -24.47
CA GLU A 30 -4.42 5.91 -25.49
C GLU A 30 -5.61 6.88 -25.54
N SER A 31 -6.06 7.33 -24.36
CA SER A 31 -7.24 8.21 -24.25
C SER A 31 -7.00 9.62 -24.74
N ASP A 32 -5.76 10.10 -24.74
CA ASP A 32 -5.41 11.43 -25.21
C ASP A 32 -4.05 11.47 -25.94
N PRO A 33 -4.07 11.52 -27.28
CA PRO A 33 -2.85 11.60 -28.10
C PRO A 33 -1.99 12.84 -27.85
N ALA A 34 -2.57 13.92 -27.28
CA ALA A 34 -1.86 15.16 -26.98
C ALA A 34 -1.16 15.14 -25.60
N LEU A 35 -1.36 14.09 -24.81
CA LEU A 35 -0.72 13.97 -23.50
C LEU A 35 0.75 13.56 -23.62
N HIS A 36 1.57 14.21 -22.81
CA HIS A 36 2.93 13.85 -22.50
C HIS A 36 3.02 13.52 -20.99
N VAL A 37 3.52 12.36 -20.64
CA VAL A 37 3.70 11.93 -19.26
C VAL A 37 5.16 12.11 -18.86
N VAL A 38 5.40 12.83 -17.78
CA VAL A 38 6.70 12.88 -17.10
C VAL A 38 6.58 12.04 -15.84
N MET A 39 7.24 10.90 -15.84
CA MET A 39 7.26 9.98 -14.71
C MET A 39 8.42 10.31 -13.79
N LEU A 40 8.08 10.71 -12.56
CA LEU A 40 9.04 11.03 -11.50
C LEU A 40 9.31 9.79 -10.66
N SER A 41 10.51 9.24 -10.69
CA SER A 41 10.82 8.00 -9.97
C SER A 41 12.30 7.89 -9.62
N PRO A 42 12.66 7.40 -8.44
CA PRO A 42 14.05 7.03 -8.12
C PRO A 42 14.54 5.83 -8.95
N MET A 43 13.62 5.10 -9.60
CA MET A 43 13.93 3.98 -10.49
C MET A 43 14.14 4.41 -11.96
N SER A 44 14.11 5.71 -12.25
CA SER A 44 14.22 6.25 -13.62
C SER A 44 15.52 5.86 -14.36
N LYS A 45 16.53 5.38 -13.63
CA LYS A 45 17.81 4.89 -14.18
C LYS A 45 17.96 3.36 -14.09
N ASP A 46 16.99 2.66 -13.52
CA ASP A 46 17.00 1.20 -13.50
C ASP A 46 16.76 0.66 -14.91
N PRO A 47 17.65 -0.21 -15.45
CA PRO A 47 17.53 -0.68 -16.83
C PRO A 47 16.24 -1.42 -17.14
N GLN A 48 15.65 -2.13 -16.15
CA GLN A 48 14.40 -2.85 -16.34
C GLN A 48 13.23 -1.87 -16.34
N PHE A 49 13.19 -0.91 -15.42
CA PHE A 49 12.18 0.12 -15.34
C PHE A 49 12.18 1.00 -16.61
N VAL A 50 13.37 1.36 -17.10
CA VAL A 50 13.55 2.12 -18.35
C VAL A 50 12.98 1.32 -19.53
N ARG A 51 13.39 0.06 -19.72
CA ARG A 51 12.87 -0.78 -20.82
C ARG A 51 11.36 -0.96 -20.79
N GLU A 52 10.76 -0.95 -19.61
CA GLU A 52 9.33 -1.16 -19.44
C GLU A 52 8.51 0.10 -19.72
N PHE A 53 8.98 1.26 -19.27
CA PHE A 53 8.18 2.48 -19.27
C PHE A 53 8.65 3.57 -20.23
N GLU A 54 9.90 3.54 -20.71
CA GLU A 54 10.37 4.51 -21.69
C GLU A 54 9.76 4.22 -23.07
N ARG A 55 9.02 5.18 -23.59
CA ARG A 55 8.33 5.10 -24.88
C ARG A 55 7.96 6.49 -25.38
N PRO A 56 7.48 6.64 -26.66
CA PRO A 56 7.00 7.91 -27.13
C PRO A 56 5.98 8.56 -26.19
N ARG A 57 6.14 9.86 -25.94
CA ARG A 57 5.30 10.66 -25.03
C ARG A 57 5.48 10.33 -23.53
N VAL A 58 6.48 9.53 -23.14
CA VAL A 58 6.87 9.30 -21.75
C VAL A 58 8.31 9.75 -21.54
N THR A 59 8.53 10.58 -20.53
CA THR A 59 9.89 10.98 -20.09
C THR A 59 10.08 10.49 -18.66
N LEU A 60 11.14 9.70 -18.43
CA LEU A 60 11.54 9.29 -17.09
C LEU A 60 12.46 10.35 -16.48
N VAL A 61 12.15 10.79 -15.28
CA VAL A 61 12.93 11.80 -14.54
C VAL A 61 13.26 11.28 -13.15
N ASP A 62 14.52 11.45 -12.76
CA ASP A 62 15.00 11.07 -11.45
C ASP A 62 14.29 11.90 -10.36
N GLN A 63 13.68 11.21 -9.42
CA GLN A 63 13.10 11.78 -8.22
C GLN A 63 13.82 11.18 -7.01
N PRO A 64 14.91 11.83 -6.56
CA PRO A 64 15.65 11.32 -5.41
C PRO A 64 14.78 11.33 -4.15
N ALA A 65 15.14 10.47 -3.20
CA ALA A 65 14.52 10.46 -1.88
C ALA A 65 14.65 11.85 -1.25
N HIS A 66 13.53 12.34 -0.71
CA HIS A 66 13.50 13.59 0.03
C HIS A 66 13.54 13.32 1.53
N VAL A 67 14.54 13.85 2.19
CA VAL A 67 14.66 13.84 3.65
C VAL A 67 14.43 15.26 4.16
N PRO A 68 13.35 15.51 4.92
CA PRO A 68 13.10 16.83 5.51
C PRO A 68 14.26 17.26 6.41
N THR A 69 14.77 18.47 6.23
CA THR A 69 15.88 19.04 7.03
C THR A 69 15.54 20.43 7.55
N GLY A 70 16.33 20.94 8.49
CA GLY A 70 16.22 22.32 8.98
C GLY A 70 14.81 22.69 9.47
N LEU A 71 14.26 23.77 8.92
CA LEU A 71 12.94 24.30 9.26
C LEU A 71 11.81 23.31 8.89
N GLU A 72 11.93 22.66 7.74
CA GLU A 72 10.93 21.68 7.29
C GLU A 72 10.78 20.53 8.27
N ALA A 73 11.89 19.94 8.71
CA ALA A 73 11.90 18.85 9.68
C ALA A 73 11.27 19.28 11.01
N ARG A 74 11.52 20.53 11.47
CA ARG A 74 10.94 21.06 12.71
C ARG A 74 9.42 21.25 12.60
N LEU A 75 8.95 21.87 11.51
CA LEU A 75 7.51 22.07 11.27
C LEU A 75 6.79 20.73 11.15
N LEU A 76 7.35 19.79 10.42
CA LEU A 76 6.81 18.44 10.28
C LEU A 76 6.74 17.73 11.64
N ALA A 77 7.82 17.77 12.44
CA ALA A 77 7.84 17.15 13.77
C ALA A 77 6.76 17.70 14.70
N ILE A 78 6.46 19.00 14.64
CA ILE A 78 5.38 19.62 15.44
C ILE A 78 4.01 19.10 14.97
N VAL A 79 3.75 19.10 13.66
CA VAL A 79 2.48 18.62 13.09
C VAL A 79 2.27 17.13 13.41
N GLN A 80 3.30 16.31 13.23
CA GLN A 80 3.23 14.88 13.52
C GLN A 80 3.04 14.61 15.03
N ALA A 81 3.76 15.33 15.88
CA ALA A 81 3.61 15.21 17.33
C ALA A 81 2.21 15.61 17.80
N SER A 82 1.63 16.67 17.22
CA SER A 82 0.24 17.07 17.49
C SER A 82 -0.75 15.98 17.13
N TYR A 83 -0.60 15.37 15.96
CA TYR A 83 -1.46 14.27 15.51
C TYR A 83 -1.32 13.04 16.42
N LEU A 84 -0.09 12.59 16.65
CA LEU A 84 0.20 11.44 17.51
C LEU A 84 -0.36 11.63 18.93
N SER A 85 -0.23 12.84 19.49
CA SER A 85 -0.70 13.12 20.86
C SER A 85 -2.22 13.00 21.02
N GLN A 86 -2.99 13.02 19.93
CA GLN A 86 -4.45 12.87 19.97
C GLN A 86 -4.87 11.40 20.14
N GLY A 87 -4.02 10.43 19.76
CA GLY A 87 -4.29 9.00 19.94
C GLY A 87 -5.63 8.55 19.32
N GLN A 88 -5.99 9.10 18.15
CA GLN A 88 -7.31 8.96 17.56
C GLN A 88 -7.67 7.51 17.19
N THR A 89 -6.66 6.67 16.93
CA THR A 89 -6.86 5.25 16.59
C THR A 89 -6.04 4.36 17.51
N GLU A 90 -6.47 3.11 17.69
CA GLU A 90 -5.68 2.13 18.44
C GLU A 90 -4.31 1.86 17.79
N SER A 91 -4.26 1.83 16.47
CA SER A 91 -3.01 1.74 15.72
C SER A 91 -2.01 2.83 16.12
N VAL A 92 -2.46 4.08 16.22
CA VAL A 92 -1.63 5.22 16.65
C VAL A 92 -1.18 5.07 18.10
N ARG A 93 -2.05 4.59 19.00
CA ARG A 93 -1.69 4.36 20.42
C ARG A 93 -0.61 3.28 20.56
N ILE A 94 -0.73 2.17 19.81
CA ILE A 94 0.27 1.10 19.77
C ILE A 94 1.60 1.64 19.23
N ARG A 95 1.58 2.39 18.13
CA ARG A 95 2.76 3.03 17.55
C ARG A 95 3.45 3.98 18.55
N LEU A 96 2.67 4.72 19.32
CA LEU A 96 3.20 5.56 20.40
C LEU A 96 3.88 4.74 21.50
N ALA A 97 3.26 3.63 21.89
CA ALA A 97 3.83 2.74 22.90
C ALA A 97 5.16 2.10 22.39
N GLU A 98 5.20 1.66 21.12
CA GLU A 98 6.41 1.16 20.46
C GLU A 98 7.54 2.22 20.48
N ALA A 99 7.22 3.44 20.06
CA ALA A 99 8.18 4.53 19.99
C ALA A 99 8.70 4.95 21.37
N ARG A 100 7.87 4.87 22.42
CA ARG A 100 8.29 5.07 23.81
C ARG A 100 9.22 3.95 24.30
N ALA A 101 8.84 2.70 24.04
CA ALA A 101 9.64 1.54 24.44
C ALA A 101 11.03 1.53 23.76
N ASN A 102 11.12 2.08 22.55
CA ASN A 102 12.38 2.22 21.80
C ASN A 102 13.15 3.53 22.10
N GLY A 103 12.69 4.35 23.05
CA GLY A 103 13.34 5.61 23.45
C GLY A 103 13.30 6.74 22.41
N ILE A 104 12.52 6.56 21.33
CA ILE A 104 12.46 7.50 20.18
C ILE A 104 11.75 8.81 20.58
N ILE A 105 10.87 8.79 21.59
CA ILE A 105 9.98 9.92 21.90
C ILE A 105 10.15 10.39 23.34
N ARG A 106 11.25 11.09 23.63
CA ARG A 106 11.45 11.75 24.95
C ARG A 106 10.63 13.04 25.10
N TRP A 107 10.42 13.79 24.03
CA TRP A 107 9.84 15.15 24.03
C TRP A 107 8.44 15.25 23.43
N LEU A 108 7.78 14.11 23.12
CA LEU A 108 6.47 14.10 22.47
C LEU A 108 5.38 14.86 23.24
N PRO A 109 5.26 14.75 24.59
CA PRO A 109 4.20 15.45 25.32
C PRO A 109 4.30 16.96 25.16
N ILE A 110 5.52 17.52 25.24
CA ILE A 110 5.76 18.97 25.11
C ILE A 110 5.51 19.43 23.68
N LYS A 111 6.06 18.72 22.68
CA LYS A 111 5.83 19.02 21.26
C LYS A 111 4.36 18.86 20.88
N GLY A 112 3.67 17.86 21.44
CA GLY A 112 2.24 17.64 21.24
C GLY A 112 1.39 18.76 21.82
N LEU A 113 1.71 19.26 23.01
CA LEU A 113 1.03 20.40 23.63
C LEU A 113 1.22 21.67 22.81
N ILE A 114 2.45 21.97 22.41
CA ILE A 114 2.78 23.10 21.52
C ILE A 114 2.00 22.98 20.21
N GLY A 115 1.98 21.81 19.61
CA GLY A 115 1.23 21.55 18.39
C GLY A 115 -0.28 21.74 18.56
N ARG A 116 -0.86 21.29 19.68
CA ARG A 116 -2.28 21.51 19.99
C ARG A 116 -2.62 22.99 20.17
N VAL A 117 -1.83 23.72 20.91
CA VAL A 117 -2.10 25.13 21.22
C VAL A 117 -1.84 26.04 20.02
N LEU A 118 -0.71 25.84 19.31
CA LEU A 118 -0.27 26.73 18.25
C LEU A 118 -0.74 26.30 16.84
N VAL A 119 -0.91 24.99 16.59
CA VAL A 119 -1.16 24.47 15.26
C VAL A 119 -2.62 24.08 15.06
N GLN A 120 -3.29 23.57 16.09
CA GLN A 120 -4.68 23.09 15.97
C GLN A 120 -5.71 24.18 15.62
N PRO A 121 -5.62 25.42 16.15
CA PRO A 121 -6.55 26.49 15.73
C PRO A 121 -6.45 26.83 14.24
N PHE A 122 -5.28 26.61 13.64
CA PHE A 122 -5.01 26.86 12.21
C PHE A 122 -5.21 25.61 11.33
N THR A 123 -5.61 24.46 11.90
CA THR A 123 -5.52 23.17 11.20
C THR A 123 -6.84 22.56 10.75
N ARG A 124 -7.96 23.14 11.11
CA ARG A 124 -9.29 22.57 10.77
C ARG A 124 -9.58 22.48 9.28
N ASN A 125 -8.97 23.32 8.43
CA ASN A 125 -9.32 23.43 7.00
C ASN A 125 -8.09 23.38 6.07
N GLY A 126 -7.11 22.50 6.31
CA GLY A 126 -5.94 22.39 5.43
C GLY A 126 -4.89 23.50 5.60
N SER A 127 -5.17 24.53 6.41
CA SER A 127 -4.26 25.65 6.70
C SER A 127 -2.97 25.24 7.44
N ARG A 128 -2.97 24.06 8.09
CA ARG A 128 -1.79 23.48 8.76
C ARG A 128 -0.56 23.37 7.85
N TYR A 129 -0.77 23.30 6.58
CA TYR A 129 0.29 23.18 5.58
C TYR A 129 0.73 24.52 4.99
N ALA A 130 -0.11 25.56 5.11
CA ALA A 130 0.11 26.84 4.45
C ALA A 130 1.42 27.52 4.88
N VAL A 131 1.82 27.36 6.15
CA VAL A 131 3.10 27.91 6.66
C VAL A 131 4.28 27.18 6.02
N ALA A 132 4.25 25.84 6.01
CA ALA A 132 5.30 25.05 5.41
C ALA A 132 5.36 25.28 3.88
N ASP A 133 4.23 25.37 3.20
CA ASP A 133 4.15 25.63 1.75
C ASP A 133 4.75 27.01 1.38
N ARG A 134 4.64 28.01 2.26
CA ARG A 134 5.24 29.34 2.05
C ARG A 134 6.74 29.39 2.35
N LEU A 135 7.18 28.69 3.38
CA LEU A 135 8.54 28.80 3.90
C LEU A 135 9.51 27.77 3.34
N VAL A 136 9.00 26.65 2.81
CA VAL A 136 9.82 25.56 2.27
C VAL A 136 9.69 25.52 0.76
N SER A 137 10.81 25.67 0.06
CA SER A 137 10.88 25.54 -1.39
C SER A 137 11.74 24.34 -1.78
N HIS A 138 11.48 23.81 -2.97
CA HIS A 138 12.20 22.68 -3.56
C HIS A 138 12.75 23.10 -4.94
N PRO A 139 13.91 23.78 -5.01
CA PRO A 139 14.40 24.42 -6.24
C PRO A 139 14.53 23.47 -7.43
N GLU A 140 14.96 22.23 -7.20
CA GLU A 140 15.09 21.25 -8.30
C GLU A 140 13.70 20.84 -8.85
N MET A 141 12.70 20.73 -8.01
CA MET A 141 11.35 20.46 -8.45
C MET A 141 10.74 21.67 -9.17
N GLU A 142 11.01 22.88 -8.70
CA GLU A 142 10.58 24.11 -9.39
C GLU A 142 11.13 24.16 -10.82
N LYS A 143 12.41 23.80 -11.05
CA LYS A 143 13.01 23.71 -12.40
C LYS A 143 12.28 22.70 -13.29
N LEU A 144 11.84 21.56 -12.74
CA LEU A 144 11.05 20.58 -13.48
C LEU A 144 9.68 21.13 -13.89
N PHE A 145 9.00 21.87 -12.98
CA PHE A 145 7.74 22.53 -13.30
C PHE A 145 7.93 23.63 -14.38
N ASP A 146 9.04 24.39 -14.33
CA ASP A 146 9.35 25.38 -15.36
C ASP A 146 9.62 24.72 -16.72
N ARG A 147 10.34 23.59 -16.73
CA ARG A 147 10.68 22.86 -17.95
C ARG A 147 9.48 22.19 -18.62
N TYR A 148 8.66 21.51 -17.83
CA TYR A 148 7.62 20.62 -18.35
C TYR A 148 6.20 21.20 -18.28
N GLN A 149 5.97 22.26 -17.51
CA GLN A 149 4.68 22.94 -17.36
C GLN A 149 3.51 21.98 -17.13
N PRO A 150 3.55 21.12 -16.08
CA PRO A 150 2.51 20.12 -15.86
C PRO A 150 1.16 20.77 -15.56
N VAL A 151 0.09 20.19 -16.10
CA VAL A 151 -1.29 20.62 -15.85
C VAL A 151 -1.95 19.83 -14.72
N LEU A 152 -1.43 18.64 -14.42
CA LEU A 152 -1.88 17.75 -13.34
C LEU A 152 -0.69 17.00 -12.75
N VAL A 153 -0.70 16.76 -11.44
CA VAL A 153 0.19 15.85 -10.73
C VAL A 153 -0.61 14.68 -10.21
N VAL A 154 -0.23 13.46 -10.58
CA VAL A 154 -0.77 12.20 -10.05
C VAL A 154 0.28 11.57 -9.14
N ALA A 155 0.00 11.48 -7.85
CA ALA A 155 0.87 10.89 -6.85
C ALA A 155 0.43 9.44 -6.53
N ALA A 156 1.38 8.58 -6.25
CA ALA A 156 1.12 7.19 -5.87
C ALA A 156 0.82 7.03 -4.37
N ASN A 157 0.80 8.13 -3.62
CA ASN A 157 0.52 8.12 -2.18
C ASN A 157 -0.10 9.47 -1.77
N PRO A 158 -1.02 9.51 -0.80
CA PRO A 158 -1.70 10.75 -0.39
C PRO A 158 -0.83 11.70 0.46
N GLY A 159 0.47 11.82 0.16
CA GLY A 159 1.39 12.70 0.89
C GLY A 159 1.96 12.07 2.18
N LEU A 160 1.95 10.75 2.30
CA LEU A 160 2.52 10.00 3.42
C LEU A 160 3.96 9.54 3.15
N VAL A 161 4.45 9.69 1.92
CA VAL A 161 5.82 9.35 1.51
C VAL A 161 6.59 10.65 1.26
N PHE A 162 7.73 10.80 1.92
CA PHE A 162 8.50 12.06 1.87
C PHE A 162 9.03 12.40 0.48
N SER A 163 9.37 11.42 -0.34
CA SER A 163 9.82 11.65 -1.72
C SER A 163 8.78 12.37 -2.59
N GLU A 164 7.49 12.27 -2.28
CA GLU A 164 6.42 12.96 -3.01
C GLU A 164 6.11 14.38 -2.47
N VAL A 165 6.67 14.75 -1.32
CA VAL A 165 6.45 16.08 -0.72
C VAL A 165 6.89 17.22 -1.65
N PRO A 166 8.09 17.19 -2.28
CA PRO A 166 8.51 18.24 -3.20
C PRO A 166 7.54 18.48 -4.34
N VAL A 167 7.07 17.43 -5.01
CA VAL A 167 6.15 17.57 -6.16
C VAL A 167 4.78 18.07 -5.73
N LEU A 168 4.22 17.57 -4.61
CA LEU A 168 2.92 18.00 -4.11
C LEU A 168 2.93 19.45 -3.61
N ARG A 169 3.99 19.88 -2.91
CA ARG A 169 4.13 21.29 -2.49
C ARG A 169 4.32 22.23 -3.67
N THR A 170 5.18 21.88 -4.61
CA THR A 170 5.40 22.69 -5.80
C THR A 170 4.12 22.81 -6.63
N ALA A 171 3.39 21.72 -6.82
CA ALA A 171 2.08 21.75 -7.48
C ALA A 171 1.13 22.78 -6.82
N LYS A 172 1.01 22.75 -5.50
CA LYS A 172 0.16 23.70 -4.75
C LYS A 172 0.59 25.14 -4.91
N ARG A 173 1.90 25.43 -4.81
CA ARG A 173 2.46 26.77 -4.96
C ARG A 173 2.22 27.33 -6.37
N ARG A 174 2.29 26.48 -7.38
CA ARG A 174 2.07 26.81 -8.79
C ARG A 174 0.59 26.81 -9.21
N GLY A 175 -0.32 26.46 -8.31
CA GLY A 175 -1.74 26.32 -8.63
C GLY A 175 -2.06 25.15 -9.56
N VAL A 176 -1.14 24.19 -9.69
CA VAL A 176 -1.33 22.96 -10.44
C VAL A 176 -2.12 21.98 -9.57
N ARG A 177 -3.17 21.38 -10.13
CA ARG A 177 -3.98 20.39 -9.41
C ARG A 177 -3.19 19.12 -9.13
N SER A 178 -3.50 18.53 -8.00
CA SER A 178 -2.89 17.27 -7.53
C SER A 178 -3.94 16.23 -7.23
N MET A 179 -3.63 14.99 -7.59
CA MET A 179 -4.43 13.80 -7.33
C MET A 179 -3.54 12.74 -6.70
N ALA A 180 -4.06 11.94 -5.78
CA ALA A 180 -3.35 10.77 -5.24
C ALA A 180 -4.21 9.53 -5.29
N ILE A 181 -3.57 8.40 -5.58
CA ILE A 181 -4.16 7.06 -5.54
C ILE A 181 -3.61 6.37 -4.31
N ASP A 182 -4.46 6.11 -3.30
CA ASP A 182 -3.99 5.49 -2.06
C ASP A 182 -3.67 4.00 -2.27
N PRO A 183 -2.43 3.57 -2.00
CA PRO A 183 -1.99 2.20 -2.29
C PRO A 183 -2.29 1.21 -1.16
N SER A 184 -2.79 1.66 0.01
CA SER A 184 -2.87 0.80 1.19
C SER A 184 -3.99 1.18 2.16
N TRP A 185 -4.76 0.19 2.57
CA TRP A 185 -5.91 0.30 3.47
C TRP A 185 -5.56 0.73 4.92
N ASP A 186 -4.30 0.63 5.32
CA ASP A 186 -3.83 1.01 6.65
C ASP A 186 -3.40 2.48 6.78
N ASN A 187 -3.30 3.20 5.67
CA ASN A 187 -2.67 4.50 5.61
C ASN A 187 -3.30 5.52 6.57
N PHE A 188 -4.63 5.62 6.59
CA PHE A 188 -5.32 6.64 7.40
C PHE A 188 -5.38 6.30 8.89
N THR A 189 -5.24 5.04 9.28
CA THR A 189 -5.36 4.61 10.67
C THR A 189 -4.05 4.32 11.37
N ASN A 190 -3.00 4.00 10.60
CA ASN A 190 -1.74 3.47 11.13
C ASN A 190 -0.52 4.35 10.82
N LYS A 191 -0.57 5.15 9.74
CA LYS A 191 0.50 6.07 9.37
C LYS A 191 0.26 7.46 9.96
N LEU A 192 1.27 8.30 9.84
CA LEU A 192 1.21 9.67 10.30
C LEU A 192 0.28 10.49 9.39
N ILE A 193 0.08 11.75 9.75
CA ILE A 193 -0.73 12.65 8.95
C ILE A 193 -0.03 12.95 7.60
N PRO A 194 -0.77 13.03 6.49
CA PRO A 194 -0.20 13.46 5.21
C PRO A 194 0.55 14.78 5.34
N VAL A 195 1.74 14.87 4.76
CA VAL A 195 2.53 16.11 4.76
C VAL A 195 1.86 17.20 3.94
N ARG A 196 1.11 16.81 2.92
CA ARG A 196 0.27 17.69 2.11
C ARG A 196 -0.96 16.92 1.62
N GLN A 197 -2.15 17.50 1.81
CA GLN A 197 -3.37 17.00 1.19
C GLN A 197 -3.39 17.32 -0.30
N VAL A 198 -3.86 16.35 -1.09
CA VAL A 198 -4.10 16.52 -2.53
C VAL A 198 -5.48 17.12 -2.80
N ASP A 199 -5.68 17.67 -3.99
CA ASP A 199 -6.97 18.25 -4.38
C ASP A 199 -8.01 17.18 -4.74
N ARG A 200 -7.58 15.96 -5.11
CA ARG A 200 -8.42 14.77 -5.33
C ARG A 200 -7.76 13.55 -4.74
N LEU A 201 -8.46 12.84 -3.89
CA LEU A 201 -8.01 11.58 -3.28
C LEU A 201 -8.82 10.41 -3.83
N VAL A 202 -8.13 9.36 -4.28
CA VAL A 202 -8.74 8.09 -4.71
C VAL A 202 -8.43 7.02 -3.68
N VAL A 203 -9.47 6.38 -3.17
CA VAL A 203 -9.40 5.33 -2.14
C VAL A 203 -10.08 4.05 -2.60
N TRP A 204 -9.85 2.94 -1.89
CA TRP A 204 -10.39 1.64 -2.27
C TRP A 204 -11.89 1.52 -2.00
N ASN A 205 -12.33 2.02 -0.82
CA ASN A 205 -13.65 1.73 -0.28
C ASN A 205 -14.18 2.88 0.59
N GLU A 206 -15.44 2.79 0.98
CA GLU A 206 -16.10 3.79 1.83
C GLU A 206 -15.52 3.82 3.27
N VAL A 207 -14.92 2.72 3.75
CA VAL A 207 -14.23 2.70 5.04
C VAL A 207 -13.05 3.67 5.02
N MET A 208 -12.19 3.57 4.00
CA MET A 208 -11.05 4.49 3.83
C MET A 208 -11.51 5.93 3.62
N LYS A 209 -12.60 6.17 2.87
CA LYS A 209 -13.17 7.51 2.69
C LYS A 209 -13.61 8.09 4.03
N THR A 210 -14.34 7.34 4.85
CA THR A 210 -14.75 7.75 6.18
C THR A 210 -13.54 8.09 7.07
N GLN A 211 -12.48 7.27 7.01
CA GLN A 211 -11.24 7.50 7.75
C GLN A 211 -10.50 8.76 7.27
N ALA A 212 -10.41 8.99 5.97
CA ALA A 212 -9.77 10.18 5.41
C ALA A 212 -10.51 11.47 5.85
N VAL A 213 -11.84 11.44 5.87
CA VAL A 213 -12.66 12.57 6.36
C VAL A 213 -12.48 12.77 7.87
N SER A 214 -12.72 11.72 8.67
CA SER A 214 -12.81 11.84 10.12
C SER A 214 -11.45 12.05 10.80
N LEU A 215 -10.39 11.37 10.31
CA LEU A 215 -9.06 11.39 10.94
C LEU A 215 -8.13 12.44 10.33
N HIS A 216 -8.31 12.75 9.05
CA HIS A 216 -7.37 13.62 8.32
C HIS A 216 -8.02 14.92 7.80
N GLY A 217 -9.34 15.08 7.96
CA GLY A 217 -10.05 16.32 7.60
C GLY A 217 -10.11 16.57 6.09
N TYR A 218 -10.16 15.54 5.28
CA TYR A 218 -10.46 15.69 3.86
C TYR A 218 -11.92 16.11 3.66
N ASP A 219 -12.16 16.95 2.66
CA ASP A 219 -13.52 17.23 2.18
C ASP A 219 -14.07 15.95 1.52
N PRO A 220 -15.26 15.47 1.91
CA PRO A 220 -15.88 14.29 1.29
C PRO A 220 -16.01 14.39 -0.24
N SER A 221 -16.21 15.60 -0.78
CA SER A 221 -16.32 15.85 -2.22
C SER A 221 -14.99 15.71 -2.96
N ALA A 222 -13.87 15.83 -2.24
CA ALA A 222 -12.53 15.64 -2.78
C ALA A 222 -12.13 14.16 -2.85
N ILE A 223 -12.95 13.22 -2.34
CA ILE A 223 -12.63 11.81 -2.28
C ILE A 223 -13.49 10.99 -3.24
N SER A 224 -12.83 10.17 -4.06
CA SER A 224 -13.50 9.19 -4.92
C SER A 224 -13.15 7.77 -4.48
N VAL A 225 -14.15 6.89 -4.47
CA VAL A 225 -13.98 5.46 -4.23
C VAL A 225 -13.88 4.75 -5.58
N ALA A 226 -12.78 4.02 -5.82
CA ALA A 226 -12.51 3.37 -7.10
C ALA A 226 -12.22 1.88 -7.01
N GLY A 227 -12.05 1.34 -5.80
CA GLY A 227 -11.52 0.00 -5.58
C GLY A 227 -9.99 0.00 -5.54
N ALA A 228 -9.41 -1.18 -5.37
CA ALA A 228 -7.97 -1.41 -5.30
C ALA A 228 -7.46 -2.00 -6.62
N PRO A 229 -6.74 -1.24 -7.47
CA PRO A 229 -6.24 -1.74 -8.76
C PRO A 229 -5.38 -3.00 -8.66
N GLN A 230 -4.62 -3.15 -7.56
CA GLN A 230 -3.80 -4.33 -7.33
C GLN A 230 -4.61 -5.61 -7.12
N PHE A 231 -5.90 -5.52 -6.81
CA PHE A 231 -6.78 -6.68 -6.67
C PHE A 231 -7.47 -7.07 -7.99
N ASP A 232 -7.51 -6.18 -8.99
CA ASP A 232 -8.13 -6.49 -10.29
C ASP A 232 -7.64 -7.80 -10.91
N PRO A 233 -6.32 -8.16 -10.86
CA PRO A 233 -5.85 -9.46 -11.36
C PRO A 233 -6.48 -10.65 -10.65
N HIS A 234 -6.93 -10.53 -9.39
CA HIS A 234 -7.51 -11.64 -8.64
C HIS A 234 -8.92 -12.01 -9.13
N PHE A 235 -9.62 -11.10 -9.77
CA PHE A 235 -10.93 -11.32 -10.37
C PHE A 235 -10.88 -11.85 -11.82
N ARG A 236 -9.68 -12.20 -12.33
CA ARG A 236 -9.47 -12.78 -13.65
C ARG A 236 -9.28 -14.30 -13.57
N ALA A 237 -9.30 -14.96 -14.73
CA ALA A 237 -9.05 -16.39 -14.83
C ALA A 237 -7.70 -16.80 -14.22
N ARG A 238 -7.70 -17.87 -13.45
CA ARG A 238 -6.53 -18.45 -12.79
C ARG A 238 -5.90 -19.56 -13.61
N THR A 239 -4.61 -19.83 -13.35
CA THR A 239 -3.95 -21.04 -13.83
C THR A 239 -4.70 -22.27 -13.29
N PRO A 240 -4.96 -23.32 -14.08
CA PRO A 240 -5.57 -24.55 -13.57
C PRO A 240 -4.74 -25.15 -12.41
N ARG A 241 -5.42 -25.75 -11.41
CA ARG A 241 -4.75 -26.32 -10.21
C ARG A 241 -3.64 -27.30 -10.57
N ALA A 242 -3.87 -28.20 -11.52
CA ALA A 242 -2.88 -29.19 -11.92
C ALA A 242 -1.61 -28.56 -12.50
N GLU A 243 -1.75 -27.53 -13.32
CA GLU A 243 -0.62 -26.78 -13.88
C GLU A 243 0.13 -26.00 -12.80
N PHE A 244 -0.61 -25.35 -11.88
CA PHE A 244 0.00 -24.64 -10.75
C PHE A 244 0.79 -25.60 -9.87
N PHE A 245 0.21 -26.75 -9.48
CA PHE A 245 0.87 -27.76 -8.66
C PHE A 245 2.12 -28.33 -9.33
N ALA A 246 2.06 -28.64 -10.62
CA ALA A 246 3.23 -29.09 -11.38
C ALA A 246 4.35 -28.03 -11.39
N ARG A 247 3.98 -26.75 -11.53
CA ARG A 247 4.94 -25.64 -11.56
C ARG A 247 5.68 -25.46 -10.24
N ILE A 248 4.99 -25.62 -9.09
CA ILE A 248 5.61 -25.49 -7.76
C ILE A 248 6.20 -26.81 -7.21
N GLY A 249 6.04 -27.92 -7.94
CA GLY A 249 6.49 -29.25 -7.47
C GLY A 249 5.62 -29.82 -6.34
N ALA A 250 4.35 -29.42 -6.25
CA ALA A 250 3.42 -29.92 -5.25
C ALA A 250 2.78 -31.25 -5.67
N ASP A 251 2.47 -32.10 -4.69
CA ASP A 251 1.72 -33.33 -4.89
C ASP A 251 0.23 -33.02 -5.10
N PRO A 252 -0.38 -33.33 -6.26
CA PRO A 252 -1.77 -33.01 -6.56
C PRO A 252 -2.77 -33.76 -5.68
N SER A 253 -2.37 -34.86 -5.02
CA SER A 253 -3.23 -35.64 -4.13
C SER A 253 -3.31 -35.07 -2.71
N ARG A 254 -2.46 -34.08 -2.37
CA ARG A 254 -2.38 -33.49 -1.03
C ARG A 254 -3.07 -32.14 -0.94
N LYS A 255 -3.56 -31.83 0.25
CA LYS A 255 -4.04 -30.51 0.63
C LYS A 255 -2.89 -29.52 0.76
N LEU A 256 -3.05 -28.32 0.24
CA LEU A 256 -2.02 -27.29 0.22
C LEU A 256 -2.24 -26.26 1.33
N ILE A 257 -1.31 -26.19 2.26
CA ILE A 257 -1.21 -25.12 3.26
C ILE A 257 -0.24 -24.07 2.72
N ALA A 258 -0.69 -22.84 2.52
CA ALA A 258 0.17 -21.74 2.11
C ALA A 258 0.60 -20.92 3.33
N LEU A 259 1.84 -21.08 3.77
CA LEU A 259 2.46 -20.24 4.80
C LEU A 259 3.09 -19.02 4.11
N THR A 260 2.52 -17.84 4.31
CA THR A 260 3.09 -16.60 3.76
C THR A 260 3.81 -15.82 4.86
N THR A 261 5.06 -15.46 4.61
CA THR A 261 5.88 -14.81 5.63
C THR A 261 5.77 -13.27 5.56
N THR A 262 6.25 -12.59 6.58
CA THR A 262 6.41 -11.13 6.66
C THR A 262 7.90 -10.79 6.80
N PRO A 263 8.32 -9.53 6.66
CA PRO A 263 9.67 -9.13 7.05
C PRO A 263 9.99 -9.58 8.48
N ARG A 264 11.18 -10.12 8.72
CA ARG A 264 11.61 -10.56 10.06
C ARG A 264 11.55 -9.44 11.11
N SER A 265 11.69 -8.19 10.69
CA SER A 265 11.52 -7.02 11.56
C SER A 265 10.09 -6.85 12.10
N LEU A 266 9.09 -7.44 11.44
CA LEU A 266 7.70 -7.45 11.88
C LEU A 266 7.37 -8.71 12.69
N TYR A 267 7.81 -9.87 12.22
CA TYR A 267 7.66 -11.15 12.89
C TYR A 267 8.82 -12.10 12.53
N SER A 268 9.59 -12.53 13.50
CA SER A 268 10.85 -13.27 13.29
C SER A 268 10.73 -14.79 13.47
N HIS A 269 9.54 -15.32 13.76
CA HIS A 269 9.33 -16.70 14.17
C HIS A 269 8.57 -17.56 13.14
N HIS A 270 8.65 -17.23 11.85
CA HIS A 270 8.01 -18.03 10.80
C HIS A 270 8.60 -19.43 10.67
N ASP A 271 9.90 -19.60 10.94
CA ASP A 271 10.58 -20.88 11.01
C ASP A 271 9.99 -21.76 12.14
N HIS A 272 9.68 -21.19 13.30
CA HIS A 272 8.99 -21.89 14.36
C HIS A 272 7.58 -22.34 13.94
N VAL A 273 6.82 -21.44 13.27
CA VAL A 273 5.50 -21.79 12.73
C VAL A 273 5.59 -22.96 11.74
N LEU A 274 6.57 -22.92 10.82
CA LEU A 274 6.79 -24.00 9.87
C LEU A 274 7.13 -25.33 10.59
N ARG A 275 7.98 -25.28 11.62
CA ARG A 275 8.35 -26.46 12.42
C ARG A 275 7.12 -27.10 13.07
N GLU A 276 6.20 -26.29 13.61
CA GLU A 276 4.95 -26.82 14.21
C GLU A 276 4.01 -27.43 13.17
N LEU A 277 3.91 -26.83 11.95
CA LEU A 277 3.15 -27.43 10.85
C LEU A 277 3.76 -28.77 10.40
N VAL A 278 5.08 -28.83 10.21
CA VAL A 278 5.82 -30.06 9.85
C VAL A 278 5.62 -31.15 10.90
N LYS A 279 5.76 -30.79 12.17
CA LYS A 279 5.51 -31.70 13.29
C LYS A 279 4.08 -32.23 13.25
N ALA A 280 3.08 -31.37 13.04
CA ALA A 280 1.68 -31.76 12.97
C ALA A 280 1.36 -32.70 11.78
N MET A 281 2.07 -32.53 10.65
CA MET A 281 1.99 -33.47 9.52
C MET A 281 2.59 -34.84 9.91
N SER A 282 3.76 -34.84 10.56
CA SER A 282 4.44 -36.07 11.01
C SER A 282 3.67 -36.83 12.07
N ASP A 283 3.02 -36.11 12.99
CA ASP A 283 2.20 -36.67 14.07
C ASP A 283 0.80 -37.13 13.60
N GLY A 284 0.47 -36.94 12.32
CA GLY A 284 -0.84 -37.29 11.77
C GLY A 284 -1.99 -36.37 12.15
N ARG A 285 -1.72 -35.19 12.74
CA ARG A 285 -2.73 -34.16 13.03
C ARG A 285 -3.17 -33.39 11.78
N LEU A 286 -2.29 -33.28 10.78
CA LEU A 286 -2.56 -32.68 9.47
C LEU A 286 -2.39 -33.77 8.39
N ILE A 287 -3.43 -34.60 8.24
CA ILE A 287 -3.42 -35.75 7.34
C ILE A 287 -3.42 -35.27 5.88
N ASN A 288 -2.62 -35.93 5.05
CA ASN A 288 -2.56 -35.69 3.61
C ASN A 288 -2.34 -34.21 3.25
N ALA A 289 -1.51 -33.50 4.05
CA ALA A 289 -1.17 -32.10 3.84
C ALA A 289 0.24 -31.94 3.28
N GLN A 290 0.50 -30.80 2.66
CA GLN A 290 1.79 -30.28 2.24
C GLN A 290 1.83 -28.78 2.49
N VAL A 291 3.04 -28.22 2.67
CA VAL A 291 3.21 -26.79 2.95
C VAL A 291 3.99 -26.11 1.84
N LEU A 292 3.43 -25.03 1.30
CA LEU A 292 4.13 -24.06 0.48
C LEU A 292 4.49 -22.85 1.34
N VAL A 293 5.78 -22.63 1.58
CA VAL A 293 6.29 -21.44 2.25
C VAL A 293 6.64 -20.39 1.22
N ARG A 294 5.82 -19.34 1.16
CA ARG A 294 6.06 -18.19 0.29
C ARG A 294 6.74 -17.08 1.07
N LEU A 295 8.01 -16.87 0.80
CA LEU A 295 8.81 -15.88 1.51
C LEU A 295 8.45 -14.45 1.07
N HIS A 296 8.37 -13.55 2.05
CA HIS A 296 8.31 -12.12 1.77
C HIS A 296 9.63 -11.65 1.12
N PRO A 297 9.64 -10.65 0.22
CA PRO A 297 10.86 -10.15 -0.41
C PRO A 297 11.99 -9.78 0.56
N ARG A 298 11.63 -9.28 1.76
CA ARG A 298 12.56 -8.91 2.83
C ARG A 298 12.82 -10.00 3.85
N ASP A 299 12.30 -11.22 3.62
CA ASP A 299 12.62 -12.38 4.47
C ASP A 299 13.86 -13.08 3.96
N GLU A 300 14.54 -13.80 4.86
CA GLU A 300 15.83 -14.44 4.60
C GLU A 300 15.64 -15.92 4.34
N PHE A 301 16.03 -16.38 3.15
CA PHE A 301 15.94 -17.79 2.76
C PHE A 301 16.70 -18.71 3.72
N ASP A 302 17.84 -18.23 4.24
CA ASP A 302 18.73 -18.96 5.13
C ASP A 302 18.06 -19.44 6.41
N ALA A 303 17.03 -18.73 6.89
CA ALA A 303 16.26 -19.11 8.06
C ALA A 303 15.45 -20.42 7.89
N TYR A 304 15.30 -20.88 6.65
CA TYR A 304 14.49 -22.04 6.30
C TYR A 304 15.32 -23.22 5.75
N LYS A 305 16.65 -23.12 5.79
CA LYS A 305 17.56 -24.14 5.22
C LYS A 305 17.34 -25.54 5.79
N GLU A 306 17.00 -25.66 7.06
CA GLU A 306 16.73 -26.94 7.71
C GLU A 306 15.55 -27.70 7.10
N PHE A 307 14.62 -26.99 6.44
CA PHE A 307 13.41 -27.58 5.86
C PHE A 307 13.54 -27.95 4.39
N LEU A 308 14.65 -27.63 3.72
CA LEU A 308 14.83 -27.85 2.27
C LEU A 308 14.73 -29.33 1.84
N SER A 309 15.07 -30.24 2.75
CA SER A 309 14.96 -31.69 2.51
C SER A 309 13.76 -32.33 3.22
N THR A 310 12.88 -31.51 3.81
CA THR A 310 11.70 -32.03 4.52
C THR A 310 10.65 -32.45 3.51
N PRO A 311 10.16 -33.72 3.56
CA PRO A 311 9.12 -34.18 2.66
C PRO A 311 7.86 -33.28 2.73
N HIS A 312 7.29 -32.97 1.57
CA HIS A 312 6.05 -32.19 1.44
C HIS A 312 6.16 -30.73 1.94
N VAL A 313 7.38 -30.20 2.01
CA VAL A 313 7.65 -28.78 2.24
C VAL A 313 8.27 -28.18 0.98
N ILE A 314 7.64 -27.14 0.47
CA ILE A 314 8.09 -26.37 -0.69
C ILE A 314 8.41 -24.96 -0.20
N ILE A 315 9.58 -24.41 -0.53
CA ILE A 315 9.99 -23.07 -0.12
C ILE A 315 10.29 -22.25 -1.38
N GLU A 316 9.64 -21.12 -1.51
CA GLU A 316 9.84 -20.23 -2.64
C GLU A 316 10.07 -18.77 -2.22
N LYS A 317 10.93 -18.08 -2.95
CA LYS A 317 11.11 -16.63 -2.87
C LYS A 317 10.87 -16.03 -4.27
N PRO A 318 9.63 -15.73 -4.63
CA PRO A 318 9.23 -15.41 -5.99
C PRO A 318 9.63 -14.00 -6.45
N PHE A 319 10.46 -13.31 -5.68
CA PHE A 319 10.90 -11.94 -5.97
C PHE A 319 12.37 -11.95 -6.38
N ARG A 320 12.72 -11.08 -7.35
CA ARG A 320 14.11 -10.80 -7.69
C ARG A 320 14.69 -9.82 -6.67
N ASP A 321 16.00 -9.91 -6.44
CA ASP A 321 16.72 -8.86 -5.73
C ASP A 321 16.58 -7.55 -6.50
N THR A 322 16.02 -6.55 -5.83
CA THR A 322 15.69 -5.28 -6.45
C THR A 322 16.77 -4.23 -6.19
N VAL A 323 16.79 -3.21 -7.04
CA VAL A 323 17.67 -2.05 -6.90
C VAL A 323 17.49 -1.43 -5.51
N LYS A 324 18.60 -1.19 -4.80
CA LYS A 324 18.60 -0.44 -3.55
C LYS A 324 18.19 1.01 -3.83
N VAL A 325 17.05 1.42 -3.31
CA VAL A 325 16.64 2.84 -3.28
C VAL A 325 16.98 3.41 -1.92
N ALA A 326 17.17 4.72 -1.85
CA ALA A 326 17.63 5.41 -0.63
C ALA A 326 16.77 5.13 0.63
N ASP A 327 15.49 4.80 0.47
CA ASP A 327 14.55 4.47 1.57
C ASP A 327 14.44 2.97 1.87
N GLY A 328 15.39 2.15 1.41
CA GLY A 328 15.39 0.70 1.55
C GLY A 328 15.22 -0.03 0.22
N LEU A 329 14.99 -1.35 0.28
CA LEU A 329 14.78 -2.16 -0.91
C LEU A 329 13.49 -1.74 -1.63
N ALA A 330 13.61 -1.24 -2.87
CA ALA A 330 12.45 -1.13 -3.76
C ALA A 330 11.99 -2.55 -4.09
N ILE A 331 10.94 -2.99 -3.43
CA ILE A 331 10.26 -4.24 -3.82
C ILE A 331 9.58 -3.96 -5.15
N ASP A 332 10.10 -4.57 -6.21
CA ASP A 332 9.49 -4.47 -7.52
C ASP A 332 8.44 -5.57 -7.68
N VAL A 333 7.17 -5.17 -7.80
CA VAL A 333 6.04 -6.08 -7.92
C VAL A 333 5.74 -6.28 -9.40
N MET A 334 6.26 -7.37 -9.95
CA MET A 334 6.04 -7.74 -11.35
C MET A 334 4.69 -8.45 -11.54
N PRO A 335 4.05 -8.35 -12.73
CA PRO A 335 2.78 -9.00 -13.02
C PRO A 335 2.80 -10.52 -12.79
N GLU A 336 3.92 -11.18 -13.09
CA GLU A 336 4.12 -12.62 -12.88
C GLU A 336 4.06 -12.97 -11.39
N ASN A 337 4.64 -12.12 -10.52
CA ASN A 337 4.63 -12.32 -9.08
C ASN A 337 3.22 -12.14 -8.50
N GLN A 338 2.45 -11.19 -9.02
CA GLN A 338 1.04 -11.00 -8.65
C GLN A 338 0.16 -12.16 -9.12
N LYS A 339 0.36 -12.62 -10.36
CA LYS A 339 -0.34 -13.79 -10.88
C LYS A 339 -0.03 -15.02 -10.04
N HIS A 340 1.24 -15.26 -9.73
CA HIS A 340 1.67 -16.39 -8.91
C HIS A 340 1.12 -16.30 -7.48
N LEU A 341 1.06 -15.12 -6.87
CA LEU A 341 0.39 -14.93 -5.58
C LEU A 341 -1.10 -15.28 -5.67
N GLY A 342 -1.79 -14.76 -6.68
CA GLY A 342 -3.20 -15.07 -6.89
C GLY A 342 -3.45 -16.56 -7.11
N ASP A 343 -2.61 -17.24 -7.89
CA ASP A 343 -2.68 -18.70 -8.08
C ASP A 343 -2.42 -19.45 -6.76
N THR A 344 -1.44 -19.01 -5.95
CA THR A 344 -1.15 -19.56 -4.62
C THR A 344 -2.36 -19.47 -3.71
N LEU A 345 -2.96 -18.28 -3.60
CA LEU A 345 -4.11 -18.06 -2.72
C LEU A 345 -5.37 -18.78 -3.21
N CYS A 346 -5.59 -18.84 -4.52
CA CYS A 346 -6.72 -19.54 -5.13
C CYS A 346 -6.66 -21.06 -4.95
N HIS A 347 -5.46 -21.63 -4.97
CA HIS A 347 -5.27 -23.08 -4.92
C HIS A 347 -4.84 -23.62 -3.57
N ALA A 348 -4.51 -22.76 -2.60
CA ALA A 348 -4.35 -23.18 -1.23
C ALA A 348 -5.68 -23.65 -0.62
N ASP A 349 -5.65 -24.74 0.15
CA ASP A 349 -6.78 -25.20 0.93
C ASP A 349 -6.91 -24.39 2.23
N VAL A 350 -5.80 -23.83 2.73
CA VAL A 350 -5.75 -22.87 3.84
C VAL A 350 -4.52 -21.98 3.74
N VAL A 351 -4.66 -20.72 4.11
CA VAL A 351 -3.55 -19.76 4.23
C VAL A 351 -3.21 -19.56 5.70
N VAL A 352 -1.93 -19.61 6.04
CA VAL A 352 -1.40 -19.29 7.37
C VAL A 352 -0.52 -18.06 7.25
N ASN A 353 -0.81 -16.98 7.99
CA ASN A 353 -0.01 -15.76 7.96
C ASN A 353 -0.09 -14.97 9.27
N VAL A 354 0.77 -13.97 9.41
CA VAL A 354 0.59 -12.89 10.40
C VAL A 354 -0.22 -11.77 9.73
N ALA A 355 -0.98 -11.00 10.50
CA ALA A 355 -1.82 -9.89 10.06
C ALA A 355 -1.29 -9.16 8.80
N SER A 356 -1.91 -9.36 7.65
CA SER A 356 -1.43 -8.92 6.33
C SER A 356 -2.58 -8.65 5.38
N THR A 357 -2.33 -7.86 4.34
CA THR A 357 -3.23 -7.67 3.18
C THR A 357 -3.58 -9.00 2.50
N ILE A 358 -2.69 -9.99 2.57
CA ILE A 358 -2.92 -11.36 2.06
C ILE A 358 -4.20 -11.97 2.63
N SER A 359 -4.61 -11.61 3.84
CA SER A 359 -5.88 -12.08 4.40
C SER A 359 -7.09 -11.58 3.61
N ILE A 360 -7.06 -10.33 3.10
CA ILE A 360 -8.10 -9.81 2.20
C ILE A 360 -8.04 -10.54 0.86
N GLU A 361 -6.84 -10.70 0.32
CA GLU A 361 -6.63 -11.35 -0.98
C GLU A 361 -7.05 -12.83 -0.97
N ALA A 362 -6.80 -13.55 0.13
CA ALA A 362 -7.31 -14.92 0.33
C ALA A 362 -8.84 -14.96 0.37
N CYS A 363 -9.48 -13.99 1.05
CA CYS A 363 -10.94 -13.87 1.09
C CYS A 363 -11.56 -13.67 -0.31
N ILE A 364 -10.86 -13.02 -1.25
CA ILE A 364 -11.33 -12.88 -2.65
C ILE A 364 -11.56 -14.25 -3.30
N PHE A 365 -10.76 -15.26 -2.95
CA PHE A 365 -10.87 -16.63 -3.45
C PHE A 365 -11.69 -17.55 -2.54
N ASP A 366 -12.31 -17.00 -1.50
CA ASP A 366 -12.98 -17.76 -0.42
C ASP A 366 -12.05 -18.76 0.28
N THR A 367 -10.74 -18.54 0.24
CA THR A 367 -9.75 -19.40 0.87
C THR A 367 -9.67 -19.11 2.35
N PRO A 368 -9.80 -20.13 3.22
CA PRO A 368 -9.71 -19.99 4.67
C PRO A 368 -8.35 -19.44 5.14
N VAL A 369 -8.38 -18.64 6.21
CA VAL A 369 -7.18 -18.00 6.74
C VAL A 369 -7.03 -18.26 8.23
N VAL A 370 -5.87 -18.74 8.66
CA VAL A 370 -5.44 -18.81 10.06
C VAL A 370 -4.36 -17.76 10.29
N ASN A 371 -4.66 -16.81 11.16
CA ASN A 371 -3.73 -15.75 11.55
C ASN A 371 -2.95 -16.14 12.80
N ILE A 372 -1.64 -15.97 12.76
CA ILE A 372 -0.70 -16.28 13.85
C ILE A 372 -0.72 -15.13 14.85
N ASN A 373 -1.24 -15.37 16.06
CA ASN A 373 -1.32 -14.43 17.17
C ASN A 373 -0.53 -14.91 18.39
N PHE A 374 0.60 -15.52 18.14
CA PHE A 374 1.56 -15.95 19.16
C PHE A 374 2.98 -15.63 18.67
N ASP A 375 3.90 -15.54 19.62
CA ASP A 375 5.31 -15.36 19.33
C ASP A 375 6.03 -16.72 19.32
N GLY A 376 7.34 -16.74 19.08
CA GLY A 376 8.15 -17.93 19.21
C GLY A 376 8.33 -18.35 20.67
N PRO A 377 9.22 -19.30 20.95
CA PRO A 377 9.51 -19.72 22.31
C PRO A 377 9.90 -18.53 23.19
N GLY A 378 9.18 -18.32 24.29
CA GLY A 378 9.34 -17.22 25.21
C GLY A 378 8.29 -16.11 25.04
N ASP A 379 8.09 -15.33 26.12
CA ASP A 379 7.15 -14.21 26.12
C ASP A 379 7.79 -12.95 25.57
N SER A 380 7.17 -12.37 24.57
CA SER A 380 7.52 -11.03 24.07
C SER A 380 6.63 -9.95 24.71
N PRO A 381 7.19 -8.81 25.11
CA PRO A 381 6.36 -7.67 25.51
C PRO A 381 5.36 -7.30 24.42
N TYR A 382 4.14 -6.93 24.78
CA TYR A 382 3.05 -6.63 23.83
C TYR A 382 3.47 -5.73 22.66
N VAL A 383 4.28 -4.69 22.95
CA VAL A 383 4.79 -3.75 21.93
C VAL A 383 5.76 -4.37 20.90
N ARG A 384 6.21 -5.61 21.12
CA ARG A 384 7.07 -6.37 20.18
C ARG A 384 6.40 -7.65 19.70
N SER A 385 5.29 -8.03 20.33
CA SER A 385 4.55 -9.27 20.04
C SER A 385 3.71 -9.13 18.77
N ALA A 386 3.50 -10.25 18.04
CA ALA A 386 2.53 -10.34 16.95
C ALA A 386 1.12 -9.95 17.38
N ARG A 387 0.78 -10.15 18.67
CA ARG A 387 -0.54 -9.86 19.25
C ARG A 387 -1.02 -8.43 18.98
N ARG A 388 -0.11 -7.44 18.93
CA ARG A 388 -0.46 -6.03 18.69
C ARG A 388 -1.07 -5.77 17.31
N TYR A 389 -0.72 -6.56 16.30
CA TYR A 389 -1.23 -6.35 14.94
C TYR A 389 -2.73 -6.58 14.82
N TYR A 390 -3.29 -7.47 15.65
CA TYR A 390 -4.72 -7.76 15.69
C TYR A 390 -5.55 -6.68 16.38
N SER A 391 -4.91 -5.77 17.10
CA SER A 391 -5.52 -4.56 17.67
C SER A 391 -5.37 -3.34 16.75
N PHE A 392 -4.66 -3.43 15.63
CA PHE A 392 -4.59 -2.32 14.68
C PHE A 392 -5.96 -2.04 14.08
N THR A 393 -6.34 -0.77 14.11
CA THR A 393 -7.69 -0.31 13.72
C THR A 393 -8.13 -0.81 12.35
N HIS A 394 -7.24 -0.84 11.35
CA HIS A 394 -7.56 -1.39 10.04
C HIS A 394 -7.75 -2.90 10.08
N TYR A 395 -6.98 -3.65 10.89
CA TYR A 395 -7.05 -5.10 10.92
C TYR A 395 -8.29 -5.62 11.68
N VAL A 396 -8.77 -4.86 12.65
CA VAL A 396 -10.06 -5.15 13.33
C VAL A 396 -11.20 -5.24 12.33
N ASN A 397 -11.16 -4.52 11.20
CA ASN A 397 -12.16 -4.64 10.14
C ASN A 397 -12.24 -6.05 9.51
N ILE A 398 -11.17 -6.85 9.61
CA ILE A 398 -11.15 -8.26 9.14
C ILE A 398 -11.59 -9.19 10.26
N THR A 399 -10.96 -9.09 11.44
CA THR A 399 -11.17 -10.02 12.53
C THR A 399 -12.60 -9.93 13.09
N SER A 400 -13.18 -8.72 13.15
CA SER A 400 -14.56 -8.50 13.62
C SER A 400 -15.63 -9.10 12.70
N ARG A 401 -15.28 -9.46 11.46
CA ARG A 401 -16.21 -10.13 10.53
C ARG A 401 -16.24 -11.64 10.68
N GLY A 402 -15.39 -12.21 11.53
CA GLY A 402 -15.24 -13.66 11.63
C GLY A 402 -14.74 -14.30 10.32
N ALA A 403 -13.94 -13.56 9.55
CA ALA A 403 -13.42 -14.00 8.25
C ALA A 403 -12.18 -14.87 8.38
N VAL A 404 -11.48 -14.75 9.48
CA VAL A 404 -10.19 -15.40 9.76
C VAL A 404 -10.19 -15.95 11.18
N ARG A 405 -9.53 -17.05 11.41
CA ARG A 405 -9.24 -17.55 12.77
C ARG A 405 -7.93 -16.96 13.27
N VAL A 406 -7.91 -16.57 14.53
CA VAL A 406 -6.77 -15.90 15.16
C VAL A 406 -6.20 -16.86 16.21
N ALA A 407 -5.21 -17.65 15.81
CA ALA A 407 -4.61 -18.68 16.63
C ALA A 407 -3.66 -18.08 17.69
N THR A 408 -3.92 -18.34 18.97
CA THR A 408 -3.15 -17.79 20.09
C THR A 408 -2.04 -18.71 20.59
N SER A 409 -1.91 -19.89 19.99
CA SER A 409 -0.85 -20.87 20.27
C SER A 409 -0.57 -21.74 19.04
N PRO A 410 0.57 -22.44 18.98
CA PRO A 410 0.82 -23.43 17.94
C PRO A 410 -0.24 -24.53 17.84
N ASP A 411 -0.70 -25.05 18.97
CA ASP A 411 -1.75 -26.09 18.97
C ASP A 411 -3.09 -25.55 18.47
N ALA A 412 -3.46 -24.32 18.82
CA ALA A 412 -4.66 -23.66 18.28
C ALA A 412 -4.53 -23.47 16.75
N MET A 413 -3.35 -23.06 16.27
CA MET A 413 -3.08 -22.94 14.83
C MET A 413 -3.27 -24.26 14.10
N VAL A 414 -2.69 -25.34 14.61
CA VAL A 414 -2.83 -26.68 14.01
C VAL A 414 -4.27 -27.15 14.03
N SER A 415 -5.00 -26.91 15.12
CA SER A 415 -6.43 -27.24 15.23
C SER A 415 -7.27 -26.48 14.22
N ASP A 416 -7.03 -25.18 14.07
CA ASP A 416 -7.76 -24.31 13.13
C ASP A 416 -7.45 -24.71 11.67
N VAL A 417 -6.18 -25.01 11.36
CA VAL A 417 -5.78 -25.53 10.04
C VAL A 417 -6.49 -26.85 9.75
N ALA A 418 -6.47 -27.81 10.70
CA ALA A 418 -7.14 -29.11 10.53
C ALA A 418 -8.63 -28.93 10.29
N ALA A 419 -9.30 -28.03 11.02
CA ALA A 419 -10.73 -27.76 10.86
C ALA A 419 -11.04 -27.22 9.44
N TYR A 420 -10.24 -26.28 8.91
CA TYR A 420 -10.42 -25.75 7.57
C TYR A 420 -10.07 -26.74 6.46
N LEU A 421 -9.08 -27.62 6.68
CA LEU A 421 -8.78 -28.70 5.72
C LEU A 421 -9.93 -29.73 5.65
N ALA A 422 -10.66 -29.95 6.76
CA ALA A 422 -11.82 -30.81 6.82
C ALA A 422 -13.07 -30.15 6.21
N ASP A 423 -13.30 -28.87 6.53
CA ASP A 423 -14.44 -28.09 6.02
C ASP A 423 -14.04 -26.66 5.67
N PRO A 424 -13.70 -26.38 4.40
CA PRO A 424 -13.34 -25.06 3.95
C PRO A 424 -14.49 -24.04 3.95
N SER A 425 -15.73 -24.48 4.12
CA SER A 425 -16.92 -23.60 4.17
C SER A 425 -17.07 -22.86 5.49
N LEU A 426 -16.37 -23.30 6.53
CA LEU A 426 -16.34 -22.61 7.81
C LEU A 426 -15.90 -21.16 7.62
N ASP A 427 -16.59 -20.24 8.29
CA ASP A 427 -16.31 -18.79 8.26
C ASP A 427 -16.46 -18.10 6.88
N ALA A 428 -17.02 -18.79 5.86
CA ALA A 428 -17.18 -18.25 4.51
C ALA A 428 -18.05 -16.98 4.45
N ALA A 429 -19.05 -16.84 5.32
CA ALA A 429 -19.88 -15.64 5.40
C ALA A 429 -19.04 -14.41 5.81
N GLY A 430 -18.13 -14.58 6.77
CA GLY A 430 -17.19 -13.54 7.19
C GLY A 430 -16.24 -13.16 6.05
N ARG A 431 -15.67 -14.13 5.31
CA ARG A 431 -14.79 -13.87 4.16
C ARG A 431 -15.50 -13.07 3.08
N ARG A 432 -16.74 -13.43 2.73
CA ARG A 432 -17.56 -12.64 1.78
C ARG A 432 -17.79 -11.22 2.25
N GLN A 433 -18.06 -11.02 3.56
CA GLN A 433 -18.26 -9.68 4.11
C GLN A 433 -16.97 -8.85 4.05
N VAL A 434 -15.79 -9.43 4.31
CA VAL A 434 -14.50 -8.75 4.16
C VAL A 434 -14.29 -8.30 2.72
N VAL A 435 -14.61 -9.13 1.74
CA VAL A 435 -14.50 -8.76 0.32
C VAL A 435 -15.40 -7.55 0.00
N LEU A 436 -16.64 -7.56 0.46
CA LEU A 436 -17.57 -6.44 0.25
C LEU A 436 -17.06 -5.14 0.91
N ASP A 437 -16.57 -5.23 2.14
CA ASP A 437 -16.12 -4.05 2.90
C ASP A 437 -14.78 -3.51 2.42
N GLN A 438 -13.82 -4.39 2.06
CA GLN A 438 -12.44 -3.99 1.78
C GLN A 438 -12.13 -3.83 0.29
N CYS A 439 -12.71 -4.66 -0.57
CA CYS A 439 -12.53 -4.51 -2.03
C CYS A 439 -13.58 -3.55 -2.62
N GLN A 440 -14.80 -3.50 -2.07
CA GLN A 440 -15.95 -2.73 -2.52
C GLN A 440 -16.46 -3.15 -3.91
N PHE A 441 -15.55 -3.30 -4.88
CA PHE A 441 -15.83 -3.74 -6.25
C PHE A 441 -15.15 -5.08 -6.50
N THR A 442 -15.90 -6.00 -7.11
CA THR A 442 -15.45 -7.38 -7.39
C THR A 442 -15.45 -7.70 -8.89
N ASP A 443 -15.52 -6.67 -9.72
CA ASP A 443 -15.59 -6.78 -11.19
C ASP A 443 -14.22 -6.72 -11.89
N GLY A 444 -13.11 -6.57 -11.12
CA GLY A 444 -11.76 -6.46 -11.66
C GLY A 444 -11.51 -5.21 -12.51
N ARG A 445 -12.27 -4.12 -12.27
CA ARG A 445 -12.24 -2.89 -13.06
C ARG A 445 -11.88 -1.64 -12.23
N SER A 446 -11.21 -1.81 -11.09
CA SER A 446 -10.80 -0.68 -10.23
C SER A 446 -9.84 0.25 -10.98
N ALA A 447 -8.91 -0.31 -11.73
CA ALA A 447 -7.98 0.44 -12.56
C ALA A 447 -8.69 1.31 -13.63
N GLU A 448 -9.75 0.80 -14.24
CA GLU A 448 -10.53 1.57 -15.21
C GLU A 448 -11.23 2.77 -14.55
N ARG A 449 -11.70 2.62 -13.30
CA ARG A 449 -12.28 3.71 -12.52
C ARG A 449 -11.25 4.78 -12.22
N VAL A 450 -10.02 4.35 -11.80
CA VAL A 450 -8.91 5.26 -11.55
C VAL A 450 -8.55 6.05 -12.81
N VAL A 451 -8.39 5.37 -13.95
CA VAL A 451 -8.10 6.04 -15.24
C VAL A 451 -9.16 7.07 -15.56
N ARG A 452 -10.45 6.73 -15.43
CA ARG A 452 -11.56 7.66 -15.68
C ARG A 452 -11.44 8.90 -14.79
N LEU A 453 -11.16 8.73 -13.50
CA LEU A 453 -10.99 9.85 -12.57
C LEU A 453 -9.80 10.75 -12.97
N VAL A 454 -8.70 10.20 -13.47
CA VAL A 454 -7.57 11.00 -13.98
C VAL A 454 -7.99 11.79 -15.22
N LEU A 455 -8.73 11.18 -16.14
CA LEU A 455 -9.22 11.85 -17.35
C LEU A 455 -10.26 12.94 -17.03
N ASP A 456 -11.13 12.70 -16.05
CA ASP A 456 -12.09 13.69 -15.56
C ASP A 456 -11.38 14.91 -14.96
N GLU A 457 -10.32 14.71 -14.17
CA GLU A 457 -9.50 15.80 -13.64
C GLU A 457 -8.79 16.58 -14.76
N LEU A 458 -8.28 15.92 -15.78
CA LEU A 458 -7.68 16.57 -16.95
C LEU A 458 -8.70 17.37 -17.74
N GLY A 459 -9.93 16.86 -17.88
CA GLY A 459 -11.05 17.58 -18.50
C GLY A 459 -11.44 18.84 -17.70
N ALA A 460 -11.54 18.73 -16.38
CA ALA A 460 -11.84 19.84 -15.48
C ALA A 460 -10.76 20.94 -15.52
N VAL A 461 -9.48 20.56 -15.57
CA VAL A 461 -8.37 21.51 -15.74
C VAL A 461 -8.45 22.24 -17.07
N ALA A 462 -8.76 21.54 -18.16
CA ALA A 462 -8.91 22.14 -19.49
C ALA A 462 -10.07 23.12 -19.54
N ALA A 463 -11.24 22.76 -18.98
CA ALA A 463 -12.42 23.62 -18.91
C ALA A 463 -12.13 24.89 -18.09
N ARG A 464 -11.47 24.78 -16.95
CA ARG A 464 -11.08 25.92 -16.12
C ARG A 464 -10.11 26.85 -16.85
N ALA A 465 -9.13 26.33 -17.58
CA ALA A 465 -8.18 27.10 -18.36
C ALA A 465 -8.90 27.83 -19.53
N ALA A 466 -9.91 27.22 -20.14
CA ALA A 466 -10.74 27.85 -21.17
C ALA A 466 -11.60 29.01 -20.61
N ALA A 467 -12.25 28.80 -19.46
CA ALA A 467 -13.03 29.80 -18.77
C ALA A 467 -12.21 31.03 -18.38
N LEU A 468 -11.01 30.83 -17.84
CA LEU A 468 -10.09 31.93 -17.51
C LEU A 468 -9.65 32.72 -18.74
N ARG A 469 -9.41 32.06 -19.87
CA ARG A 469 -9.12 32.74 -21.16
C ARG A 469 -10.28 33.55 -21.70
N GLN A 470 -11.51 33.08 -21.48
CA GLN A 470 -12.72 33.84 -21.88
C GLN A 470 -12.96 35.07 -21.00
N ALA A 471 -12.68 34.96 -19.69
CA ALA A 471 -12.78 36.05 -18.73
C ALA A 471 -11.75 37.18 -18.97
N GLN A 472 -10.57 36.83 -19.54
CA GLN A 472 -9.57 37.79 -19.98
C GLN A 472 -9.96 38.33 -21.34
N GLY A 473 -10.55 39.56 -21.37
CA GLY A 473 -11.02 40.20 -22.60
C GLY A 473 -9.92 40.40 -23.67
N PRO A 474 -10.31 40.78 -24.94
CA PRO A 474 -9.39 40.82 -26.07
C PRO A 474 -8.14 41.71 -25.88
N GLU A 475 -8.25 42.77 -25.09
CA GLU A 475 -7.14 43.72 -24.84
C GLU A 475 -6.02 43.15 -23.95
N GLN A 476 -6.35 42.28 -22.96
CA GLN A 476 -5.35 41.65 -22.11
C GLN A 476 -4.57 40.53 -22.82
N ARG A 477 -5.18 39.91 -23.86
CA ARG A 477 -4.52 38.86 -24.68
C ARG A 477 -3.38 39.37 -25.55
N ARG A 478 -3.39 40.67 -25.90
CA ARG A 478 -2.32 41.30 -26.71
C ARG A 478 -1.12 41.75 -25.90
N ARG A 479 -1.18 41.74 -24.55
CA ARG A 479 -0.06 42.11 -23.67
C ARG A 479 0.77 40.92 -23.15
N THR A 480 0.29 39.68 -23.39
CA THR A 480 0.93 38.44 -22.91
C THR A 480 1.36 37.52 -24.06
N ALA A 481 1.23 37.92 -25.31
CA ALA A 481 1.76 37.29 -26.51
C ALA A 481 3.02 38.06 -26.96
#